data_f74c8eefcb430ab82dcc14fed4a1a70d
#
_entry.id   f74c8eefcb430ab82dcc14fed4a1a70d
#
_cell.length_a   1.000
_cell.length_b   1.000
_cell.length_c   1.000
_cell.angle_alpha   90.00
_cell.angle_beta   90.00
_cell.angle_gamma   90.00
#
_symmetry.space_group_name_H-M   'P 1'
#
loop_
_entity.id
_entity.type
_entity.pdbx_description
1 polymer ?
#
loop_
_entity_poly.entity_id
_entity_poly.type
_entity_poly.pdbx_seq_one_letter_code
_entity_poly.pdbx_strand_id
1 'polypeptide(L)'
;NAFIMSSLLQEVTRAGTAARAKVALGRGDIYGKTGTTNDSMDAWFAGFHRTLTAVTWIGYDTPRKMGSNETGGGLSLPVWISFMQHALKDVPVLEPTVPEGVMNSGGEWYYDEYAGGAGVSSLGLEDSTGVPGTGQPTPPADEKKSILDLFRN
;
A
#
# COMPACT_ATOMS: atom_id res chain seq x y z
N ASN A 1 -6.72 2.55 -12.01
CA ASN A 1 -5.61 2.23 -11.09
C ASN A 1 -5.73 2.97 -9.75
N ALA A 2 -5.87 4.31 -9.72
CA ALA A 2 -5.86 5.09 -8.47
C ALA A 2 -6.96 4.65 -7.47
N PHE A 3 -8.17 4.36 -7.95
CA PHE A 3 -9.27 3.90 -7.11
C PHE A 3 -8.95 2.54 -6.45
N ILE A 4 -8.49 1.56 -7.23
CA ILE A 4 -8.14 0.22 -6.71
C ILE A 4 -7.00 0.33 -5.71
N MET A 5 -5.94 1.11 -6.01
CA MET A 5 -4.85 1.33 -5.07
C MET A 5 -5.34 2.01 -3.78
N SER A 6 -6.23 3.00 -3.89
CA SER A 6 -6.82 3.65 -2.72
C SER A 6 -7.65 2.65 -1.90
N SER A 7 -8.41 1.76 -2.51
CA SER A 7 -9.18 0.74 -1.80
C SER A 7 -8.27 -0.21 -0.99
N LEU A 8 -7.12 -0.60 -1.55
CA LEU A 8 -6.13 -1.41 -0.83
C LEU A 8 -5.55 -0.65 0.37
N LEU A 9 -5.26 0.65 0.22
CA LEU A 9 -4.76 1.49 1.31
C LEU A 9 -5.84 1.77 2.37
N GLN A 10 -7.12 1.81 1.97
CA GLN A 10 -8.26 1.90 2.89
C GLN A 10 -8.38 0.63 3.73
N GLU A 11 -8.16 -0.53 3.14
CA GLU A 11 -8.20 -1.80 3.86
C GLU A 11 -7.15 -1.87 4.97
N VAL A 12 -5.96 -1.31 4.76
CA VAL A 12 -4.92 -1.20 5.80
C VAL A 12 -5.41 -0.42 7.01
N THR A 13 -6.19 0.65 6.80
CA THR A 13 -6.76 1.49 7.88
C THR A 13 -8.07 0.94 8.44
N ARG A 14 -8.76 0.07 7.70
CA ARG A 14 -10.03 -0.55 8.09
C ARG A 14 -9.85 -1.79 8.95
N ALA A 15 -8.96 -2.71 8.53
CA ALA A 15 -8.77 -4.02 9.14
C ALA A 15 -7.30 -4.46 9.25
N GLY A 16 -6.37 -3.74 8.63
CA GLY A 16 -4.94 -4.08 8.60
C GLY A 16 -4.13 -3.45 9.75
N THR A 17 -2.84 -3.24 9.49
CA THR A 17 -1.84 -2.75 10.48
C THR A 17 -2.16 -1.36 11.05
N ALA A 18 -3.05 -0.60 10.42
CA ALA A 18 -3.48 0.73 10.86
C ALA A 18 -4.96 0.79 11.25
N ALA A 19 -5.60 -0.32 11.60
CA ALA A 19 -7.03 -0.37 11.95
C ALA A 19 -7.43 0.58 13.09
N ARG A 20 -6.49 0.92 14.00
CA ARG A 20 -6.69 1.95 15.03
C ARG A 20 -7.11 3.30 14.45
N ALA A 21 -6.67 3.65 13.23
CA ALA A 21 -6.99 4.93 12.62
C ALA A 21 -8.49 5.09 12.40
N LYS A 22 -9.16 4.09 11.82
CA LYS A 22 -10.61 4.10 11.63
C LYS A 22 -11.36 4.25 12.94
N VAL A 23 -10.97 3.48 13.96
CA VAL A 23 -11.61 3.49 15.28
C VAL A 23 -11.44 4.85 15.97
N ALA A 24 -10.21 5.38 15.97
CA ALA A 24 -9.88 6.62 16.66
C ALA A 24 -10.46 7.87 15.98
N LEU A 25 -10.54 7.88 14.65
CA LEU A 25 -11.07 8.99 13.87
C LEU A 25 -12.59 8.90 13.67
N GLY A 26 -13.20 7.73 13.91
CA GLY A 26 -14.63 7.50 13.70
C GLY A 26 -15.07 7.62 12.24
N ARG A 27 -14.15 7.42 11.28
CA ARG A 27 -14.41 7.61 9.85
C ARG A 27 -13.68 6.58 9.00
N GLY A 28 -14.25 6.24 7.85
CA GLY A 28 -13.73 5.21 6.95
C GLY A 28 -13.04 5.73 5.69
N ASP A 29 -13.11 7.02 5.41
CA ASP A 29 -12.57 7.67 4.20
C ASP A 29 -11.10 8.13 4.38
N ILE A 30 -10.33 7.32 5.06
CA ILE A 30 -8.89 7.48 5.30
C ILE A 30 -8.12 6.31 4.73
N TYR A 31 -6.96 6.59 4.23
CA TYR A 31 -6.11 5.70 3.45
C TYR A 31 -4.69 5.79 3.97
N GLY A 32 -3.93 4.70 3.97
CA GLY A 32 -2.55 4.82 4.38
C GLY A 32 -1.83 3.49 4.55
N LYS A 33 -0.52 3.61 4.83
CA LYS A 33 0.37 2.47 5.00
C LYS A 33 1.40 2.74 6.08
N THR A 34 1.61 1.75 6.94
CA THR A 34 2.72 1.73 7.89
C THR A 34 4.02 1.36 7.18
N GLY A 35 5.14 1.92 7.62
CA GLY A 35 6.48 1.51 7.26
C GLY A 35 7.33 1.30 8.51
N THR A 36 8.16 0.28 8.49
CA THR A 36 9.14 0.01 9.55
C THR A 36 10.39 -0.51 8.87
N THR A 37 11.53 0.11 9.14
CA THR A 37 12.81 -0.39 8.64
C THR A 37 13.25 -1.62 9.42
N ASN A 38 14.18 -2.40 8.83
CA ASN A 38 14.81 -3.49 9.52
C ASN A 38 15.42 -2.98 10.84
N ASP A 39 15.36 -3.80 11.87
CA ASP A 39 15.86 -3.46 13.21
C ASP A 39 15.13 -2.28 13.90
N SER A 40 13.95 -1.87 13.42
CA SER A 40 13.17 -0.75 14.00
C SER A 40 13.98 0.54 14.17
N MET A 41 14.77 0.91 13.15
CA MET A 41 15.50 2.17 13.16
C MET A 41 14.63 3.36 12.78
N ASP A 42 13.63 3.13 11.91
CA ASP A 42 12.66 4.13 11.49
C ASP A 42 11.25 3.57 11.52
N ALA A 43 10.35 4.38 11.98
CA ALA A 43 8.91 4.12 11.98
C ALA A 43 8.20 5.19 11.14
N TRP A 44 7.39 4.74 10.18
CA TRP A 44 6.67 5.61 9.25
C TRP A 44 5.18 5.32 9.26
N PHE A 45 4.41 6.34 9.08
CA PHE A 45 3.04 6.22 8.60
C PHE A 45 2.78 7.30 7.55
N ALA A 46 2.45 6.87 6.34
CA ALA A 46 2.00 7.73 5.25
C ALA A 46 0.51 7.49 5.02
N GLY A 47 -0.30 8.53 5.14
CA GLY A 47 -1.73 8.41 4.96
C GLY A 47 -2.38 9.68 4.47
N PHE A 48 -3.59 9.56 3.95
CA PHE A 48 -4.31 10.68 3.38
C PHE A 48 -5.83 10.56 3.54
N HIS A 49 -6.46 11.68 3.43
CA HIS A 49 -7.87 11.92 3.14
C HIS A 49 -7.96 12.62 1.77
N ARG A 50 -9.11 12.71 1.14
CA ARG A 50 -9.26 13.38 -0.18
C ARG A 50 -8.72 14.81 -0.24
N THR A 51 -8.69 15.51 0.88
CA THR A 51 -8.29 16.93 0.96
C THR A 51 -6.91 17.13 1.57
N LEU A 52 -6.32 16.11 2.17
CA LEU A 52 -5.11 16.26 2.97
C LEU A 52 -4.27 14.99 2.95
N THR A 53 -2.98 15.14 2.74
CA THR A 53 -1.98 14.10 2.90
C THR A 53 -1.05 14.46 4.04
N ALA A 54 -0.76 13.48 4.91
CA ALA A 54 0.20 13.64 5.98
C ALA A 54 1.11 12.41 6.10
N VAL A 55 2.37 12.67 6.40
CA VAL A 55 3.37 11.63 6.64
C VAL A 55 3.99 11.89 8.01
N THR A 56 4.06 10.85 8.82
CA THR A 56 4.74 10.89 10.12
C THR A 56 5.93 9.96 10.09
N TRP A 57 7.06 10.48 10.49
CA TRP A 57 8.30 9.75 10.68
C TRP A 57 8.79 9.90 12.11
N ILE A 58 9.29 8.80 12.68
CA ILE A 58 9.97 8.77 13.96
C ILE A 58 11.24 7.95 13.79
N GLY A 59 12.35 8.52 14.22
CA GLY A 59 13.67 7.93 14.12
C GLY A 59 14.72 8.82 14.78
N TYR A 60 15.96 8.43 14.67
CA TYR A 60 17.11 9.21 15.13
C TYR A 60 17.89 9.75 13.93
N ASP A 61 18.41 10.97 14.02
CA ASP A 61 19.25 11.58 12.98
C ASP A 61 20.47 10.71 12.65
N THR A 62 21.06 10.09 13.65
CA THR A 62 22.04 9.02 13.47
C THR A 62 21.30 7.68 13.61
N PRO A 63 21.18 6.90 12.52
CA PRO A 63 20.40 5.67 12.54
C PRO A 63 20.83 4.70 13.65
N ARG A 64 19.88 4.32 14.49
CA ARG A 64 20.05 3.33 15.56
C ARG A 64 18.69 2.74 15.94
N LYS A 65 18.69 1.56 16.54
CA LYS A 65 17.46 0.93 17.03
C LYS A 65 16.74 1.85 18.01
N MET A 66 15.43 2.03 17.79
CA MET A 66 14.56 2.78 18.70
C MET A 66 14.15 1.94 19.91
N GLY A 67 14.09 0.62 19.77
CA GLY A 67 13.69 -0.34 20.80
C GLY A 67 13.23 -1.66 20.20
N SER A 68 12.78 -2.57 21.05
CA SER A 68 12.18 -3.83 20.62
C SER A 68 10.72 -3.61 20.27
N ASN A 69 10.31 -4.01 19.07
CA ASN A 69 8.93 -3.88 18.55
C ASN A 69 8.44 -2.46 18.28
N GLU A 70 9.32 -1.49 18.13
CA GLU A 70 8.96 -0.13 17.72
C GLU A 70 8.64 -0.13 16.21
N THR A 71 7.38 0.12 15.89
CA THR A 71 6.85 0.01 14.52
C THR A 71 6.11 1.26 14.08
N GLY A 72 5.92 1.40 12.77
CA GLY A 72 5.09 2.48 12.22
C GLY A 72 3.67 2.49 12.78
N GLY A 73 3.07 1.32 13.02
CA GLY A 73 1.76 1.20 13.66
C GLY A 73 1.75 1.55 15.15
N GLY A 74 2.86 1.31 15.85
CA GLY A 74 3.02 1.61 17.28
C GLY A 74 3.38 3.07 17.57
N LEU A 75 4.31 3.63 16.81
CA LEU A 75 4.85 4.97 17.06
C LEU A 75 4.25 6.05 16.16
N SER A 76 4.38 5.90 14.84
CA SER A 76 4.06 6.98 13.90
C SER A 76 2.55 7.13 13.66
N LEU A 77 1.82 6.02 13.65
CA LEU A 77 0.36 6.04 13.46
C LEU A 77 -0.38 6.83 14.55
N PRO A 78 -0.09 6.72 15.87
CA PRO A 78 -0.75 7.53 16.89
C PRO A 78 -0.55 9.04 16.68
N VAL A 79 0.63 9.47 16.29
CA VAL A 79 0.93 10.88 16.00
C VAL A 79 0.13 11.36 14.79
N TRP A 80 0.10 10.56 13.73
CA TRP A 80 -0.71 10.82 12.55
C TRP A 80 -2.21 10.93 12.88
N ILE A 81 -2.73 10.01 13.70
CA ILE A 81 -4.12 10.06 14.14
C ILE A 81 -4.41 11.36 14.89
N SER A 82 -3.57 11.75 15.85
CA SER A 82 -3.74 12.98 16.59
C SER A 82 -3.79 14.22 15.69
N PHE A 83 -2.90 14.28 14.70
CA PHE A 83 -2.91 15.34 13.69
C PHE A 83 -4.22 15.34 12.89
N MET A 84 -4.63 14.19 12.37
CA MET A 84 -5.82 14.08 11.52
C MET A 84 -7.13 14.34 12.29
N GLN A 85 -7.19 14.05 13.56
CA GLN A 85 -8.34 14.40 14.41
C GLN A 85 -8.61 15.90 14.42
N HIS A 86 -7.57 16.71 14.45
CA HIS A 86 -7.71 18.17 14.40
C HIS A 86 -7.94 18.66 12.96
N ALA A 87 -7.20 18.14 12.02
CA ALA A 87 -7.25 18.58 10.62
C ALA A 87 -8.58 18.23 9.92
N LEU A 88 -9.25 17.16 10.33
CA LEU A 88 -10.51 16.70 9.73
C LEU A 88 -11.74 16.97 10.62
N LYS A 89 -11.62 17.78 11.66
CA LYS A 89 -12.67 18.01 12.64
C LYS A 89 -14.02 18.38 12.05
N ASP A 90 -14.03 19.28 11.10
CA ASP A 90 -15.27 19.78 10.47
C ASP A 90 -15.39 19.35 8.99
N VAL A 91 -14.58 18.38 8.59
CA VAL A 91 -14.57 17.84 7.23
C VAL A 91 -15.57 16.69 7.14
N PRO A 92 -16.58 16.76 6.27
CA PRO A 92 -17.56 15.68 6.11
C PRO A 92 -16.89 14.38 5.63
N VAL A 93 -17.47 13.25 6.02
CA VAL A 93 -17.07 11.95 5.48
C VAL A 93 -17.52 11.87 4.03
N LEU A 94 -16.60 11.50 3.13
CA LEU A 94 -16.83 11.42 1.70
C LEU A 94 -16.54 10.02 1.21
N GLU A 95 -17.60 9.30 0.84
CA GLU A 95 -17.44 8.00 0.18
C GLU A 95 -16.80 8.18 -1.21
N PRO A 96 -15.87 7.30 -1.59
CA PRO A 96 -15.24 7.35 -2.90
C PRO A 96 -16.27 6.98 -3.99
N THR A 97 -16.30 7.77 -5.06
CA THR A 97 -17.10 7.43 -6.25
C THR A 97 -16.41 6.31 -7.01
N VAL A 98 -17.12 5.22 -7.26
CA VAL A 98 -16.60 4.11 -8.06
C VAL A 98 -16.49 4.57 -9.51
N PRO A 99 -15.31 4.50 -10.15
CA PRO A 99 -15.14 4.87 -11.54
C PRO A 99 -15.77 3.82 -12.47
N GLU A 100 -16.10 4.24 -13.69
CA GLU A 100 -16.51 3.34 -14.77
C GLU A 100 -15.39 2.31 -15.03
N GLY A 101 -15.75 1.09 -15.38
CA GLY A 101 -14.80 0.02 -15.65
C GLY A 101 -14.25 -0.67 -14.40
N VAL A 102 -14.84 -0.41 -13.22
CA VAL A 102 -14.46 -1.06 -11.95
C VAL A 102 -15.69 -1.66 -11.28
N MET A 103 -15.60 -2.89 -10.87
CA MET A 103 -16.67 -3.62 -10.19
C MET A 103 -16.21 -4.20 -8.85
N ASN A 104 -17.16 -4.44 -7.93
CA ASN A 104 -16.92 -5.15 -6.69
C ASN A 104 -17.39 -6.60 -6.83
N SER A 105 -16.55 -7.54 -6.43
CA SER A 105 -16.91 -8.95 -6.34
C SER A 105 -16.32 -9.54 -5.07
N GLY A 106 -17.17 -10.07 -4.20
CA GLY A 106 -16.76 -10.67 -2.95
C GLY A 106 -16.12 -9.70 -1.94
N GLY A 107 -16.33 -8.39 -2.08
CA GLY A 107 -15.71 -7.35 -1.25
C GLY A 107 -14.41 -6.77 -1.83
N GLU A 108 -13.92 -7.34 -2.91
CA GLU A 108 -12.71 -6.90 -3.61
C GLU A 108 -13.06 -6.12 -4.88
N TRP A 109 -12.19 -5.16 -5.26
CA TRP A 109 -12.37 -4.31 -6.43
C TRP A 109 -11.51 -4.78 -7.60
N TYR A 110 -12.16 -4.98 -8.75
CA TYR A 110 -11.54 -5.46 -9.99
C TYR A 110 -11.91 -4.56 -11.16
N TYR A 111 -11.10 -4.59 -12.21
CA TYR A 111 -11.55 -4.09 -13.50
C TYR A 111 -12.60 -5.05 -14.07
N ASP A 112 -13.65 -4.53 -14.67
CA ASP A 112 -14.74 -5.30 -15.27
C ASP A 112 -14.25 -6.22 -16.40
N GLU A 113 -13.18 -5.84 -17.10
CA GLU A 113 -12.53 -6.67 -18.12
C GLU A 113 -12.02 -8.03 -17.58
N TYR A 114 -11.77 -8.13 -16.26
CA TYR A 114 -11.36 -9.38 -15.61
C TYR A 114 -12.51 -10.18 -14.99
N ALA A 115 -13.73 -9.69 -15.07
CA ALA A 115 -14.91 -10.35 -14.48
C ALA A 115 -15.18 -11.74 -15.08
N GLY A 116 -14.74 -12.00 -16.32
CA GLY A 116 -14.84 -13.28 -17.01
C GLY A 116 -13.74 -14.29 -16.73
N GLY A 117 -12.85 -14.05 -15.76
CA GLY A 117 -11.72 -14.94 -15.48
C GLY A 117 -10.54 -14.78 -16.46
N ALA A 118 -10.54 -13.69 -17.24
CA ALA A 118 -9.45 -13.32 -18.16
C ALA A 118 -8.21 -12.74 -17.46
N GLY A 119 -8.10 -12.91 -16.14
CA GLY A 119 -6.98 -12.45 -15.36
C GLY A 119 -5.68 -13.26 -15.64
N VAL A 120 -4.54 -12.70 -15.26
CA VAL A 120 -3.26 -13.38 -15.31
C VAL A 120 -3.30 -14.60 -14.40
N SER A 121 -3.28 -15.79 -14.97
CA SER A 121 -3.33 -17.07 -14.23
C SER A 121 -2.00 -17.45 -13.59
N SER A 122 -0.90 -16.80 -13.98
CA SER A 122 0.44 -17.02 -13.44
C SER A 122 1.23 -15.71 -13.43
N LEU A 123 1.93 -15.42 -12.34
CA LEU A 123 2.81 -14.26 -12.21
C LEU A 123 4.19 -14.47 -12.86
N GLY A 124 4.39 -15.60 -13.55
CA GLY A 124 5.70 -15.92 -14.14
C GLY A 124 6.79 -16.24 -13.12
N LEU A 125 6.40 -16.48 -11.85
CA LEU A 125 7.30 -16.85 -10.75
C LEU A 125 7.35 -18.37 -10.56
N GLU A 126 7.02 -19.13 -11.61
CA GLU A 126 7.10 -20.57 -11.56
C GLU A 126 8.56 -21.00 -11.45
N ASP A 127 8.84 -21.79 -10.43
CA ASP A 127 10.15 -22.37 -10.18
C ASP A 127 10.70 -23.05 -11.45
N SER A 128 11.95 -22.79 -11.76
CA SER A 128 12.71 -23.37 -12.87
C SER A 128 13.02 -24.87 -12.68
N THR A 129 12.03 -25.65 -12.24
CA THR A 129 12.08 -27.12 -12.27
C THR A 129 11.51 -27.59 -13.59
N GLY A 130 12.42 -27.80 -14.54
CA GLY A 130 12.17 -28.07 -15.93
C GLY A 130 11.12 -29.11 -16.24
N VAL A 131 10.11 -28.69 -17.02
CA VAL A 131 9.37 -29.52 -17.95
C VAL A 131 9.31 -28.77 -19.28
N PRO A 132 9.74 -29.32 -20.41
CA PRO A 132 9.70 -28.62 -21.70
C PRO A 132 8.25 -28.60 -22.21
N GLY A 133 7.62 -27.45 -22.17
CA GLY A 133 6.30 -27.19 -22.72
C GLY A 133 6.33 -26.03 -23.70
N THR A 134 6.27 -26.36 -24.97
CA THR A 134 5.75 -25.63 -26.14
C THR A 134 5.84 -24.11 -26.15
N GLY A 135 6.86 -23.60 -26.83
CA GLY A 135 6.81 -22.45 -27.74
C GLY A 135 6.19 -21.13 -27.25
N GLN A 136 6.90 -20.37 -26.40
CA GLN A 136 6.74 -18.91 -26.36
C GLN A 136 7.96 -18.26 -27.01
N PRO A 137 7.79 -17.15 -27.76
CA PRO A 137 8.91 -16.44 -28.35
C PRO A 137 9.77 -15.84 -27.23
N THR A 138 11.05 -16.21 -27.25
CA THR A 138 12.06 -15.58 -26.38
C THR A 138 12.19 -14.09 -26.73
N PRO A 139 12.15 -13.18 -25.74
CA PRO A 139 12.51 -11.79 -25.97
C PRO A 139 13.97 -11.68 -26.45
N PRO A 140 14.30 -10.69 -27.27
CA PRO A 140 15.66 -10.52 -27.74
C PRO A 140 16.64 -10.30 -26.58
N ALA A 141 17.86 -10.82 -26.74
CA ALA A 141 18.88 -10.92 -25.69
C ALA A 141 19.39 -9.59 -25.11
N ASP A 142 18.98 -8.44 -25.65
CA ASP A 142 19.46 -7.11 -25.28
C ASP A 142 18.69 -6.40 -24.15
N GLU A 143 17.60 -6.97 -23.63
CA GLU A 143 16.80 -6.33 -22.58
C GLU A 143 17.12 -6.76 -21.14
N LYS A 144 18.15 -7.55 -20.92
CA LYS A 144 18.62 -7.89 -19.57
C LYS A 144 19.57 -6.85 -18.97
N LYS A 145 19.23 -5.57 -19.05
CA LYS A 145 19.83 -4.60 -18.15
C LYS A 145 19.16 -4.77 -16.79
N SER A 146 19.92 -5.30 -15.84
CA SER A 146 19.46 -5.42 -14.45
C SER A 146 19.11 -4.03 -13.91
N ILE A 147 18.04 -3.94 -13.12
CA ILE A 147 17.69 -2.71 -12.37
C ILE A 147 18.91 -2.19 -11.59
N LEU A 148 19.85 -3.06 -11.21
CA LEU A 148 21.10 -2.69 -10.55
C LEU A 148 22.06 -1.87 -11.45
N ASP A 149 21.94 -1.94 -12.78
CA ASP A 149 22.78 -1.14 -13.68
C ASP A 149 22.30 0.32 -13.80
N LEU A 150 21.06 0.63 -13.37
CA LEU A 150 20.53 1.98 -13.32
C LEU A 150 21.07 2.80 -12.12
N PHE A 151 21.69 2.15 -11.13
CA PHE A 151 22.24 2.80 -9.94
C PHE A 151 23.79 2.78 -9.90
N ARG A 152 24.44 2.41 -11.00
CA ARG A 152 25.89 2.44 -11.16
C ARG A 152 26.33 3.65 -11.96
N ASN A 153 26.28 4.81 -11.34
CA ASN A 153 27.04 6.01 -11.73
C ASN A 153 27.52 6.70 -10.48
#